data_645294893607b1fdae198b9d0b961716
#
_entry.id   645294893607b1fdae198b9d0b961716
#
_cell.length_a   1.000
_cell.length_b   1.000
_cell.length_c   1.000
_cell.angle_alpha   90.00
_cell.angle_beta   90.00
_cell.angle_gamma   90.00
#
_symmetry.space_group_name_H-M   'P 1'
#
loop_
_entity.id
_entity.type
_entity.pdbx_description
1 polymer ?
#
loop_
_entity_poly.entity_id
_entity_poly.type
_entity_poly.pdbx_seq_one_letter_code
_entity_poly.pdbx_strand_id
1 'polypeptide(L)'
;MRLEQVSLAASVGSHYLLSDISFDVFEGDRIGIVGPSGSGKTSLLRLLNRLSEPTQGQIFFEARAIQQIPVIQLRQQVTLVPQESKLLGMTVQEALTYPLMLRGIPRSTIQQRLSDWIERLRLPLDWLERTEAQLSSGQRQWVAIARALVIQPKVLLLDEPTSALDVGRGSHLLKVLAELAQGGQMTILMANHQLELAEQFCTRVLYLHNGTLTQDTPASQTNWPMLRERLVQAEAQEAQEWL
;
A
#
# COMPACT_ATOMS: atom_id res chain seq x y z
N MET A 1 -12.72 6.23 2.07
CA MET A 1 -12.03 6.90 3.21
C MET A 1 -12.00 8.40 2.97
N ARG A 2 -11.88 9.21 4.01
CA ARG A 2 -11.73 10.67 3.88
C ARG A 2 -10.75 11.19 4.91
N LEU A 3 -9.85 12.07 4.49
CA LEU A 3 -8.89 12.78 5.34
C LEU A 3 -9.29 14.25 5.41
N GLU A 4 -9.29 14.84 6.59
CA GLU A 4 -9.63 16.24 6.82
C GLU A 4 -8.52 16.92 7.63
N GLN A 5 -7.74 17.78 6.96
CA GLN A 5 -6.66 18.59 7.55
C GLN A 5 -5.68 17.78 8.41
N VAL A 6 -5.30 16.59 7.91
CA VAL A 6 -4.48 15.64 8.65
C VAL A 6 -3.03 16.08 8.67
N SER A 7 -2.46 16.20 9.86
CA SER A 7 -1.03 16.48 10.06
C SER A 7 -0.40 15.42 10.98
N LEU A 8 0.87 15.12 10.75
CA LEU A 8 1.67 14.21 11.55
C LEU A 8 3.01 14.87 11.89
N ALA A 9 3.20 15.21 13.15
CA ALA A 9 4.49 15.71 13.63
C ALA A 9 5.52 14.56 13.74
N ALA A 10 6.78 14.87 13.52
CA ALA A 10 7.87 13.96 13.80
C ALA A 10 7.98 13.68 15.30
N SER A 11 8.39 12.46 15.66
CA SER A 11 8.59 12.07 17.06
C SER A 11 9.75 12.83 17.73
N VAL A 12 10.68 13.35 16.94
CA VAL A 12 11.84 14.13 17.39
C VAL A 12 11.97 15.38 16.48
N GLY A 13 12.15 16.54 17.10
CA GLY A 13 12.21 17.81 16.38
C GLY A 13 10.86 18.52 16.30
N SER A 14 10.83 19.68 15.66
CA SER A 14 9.64 20.56 15.54
C SER A 14 9.03 20.56 14.13
N HIS A 15 9.39 19.60 13.27
CA HIS A 15 8.90 19.55 11.89
C HIS A 15 7.73 18.56 11.74
N TYR A 16 6.94 18.77 10.73
CA TYR A 16 5.87 17.85 10.35
C TYR A 16 6.35 16.89 9.27
N LEU A 17 6.03 15.59 9.44
CA LEU A 17 6.18 14.57 8.40
C LEU A 17 5.05 14.67 7.35
N LEU A 18 3.88 15.14 7.78
CA LEU A 18 2.72 15.43 6.93
C LEU A 18 2.03 16.68 7.49
N SER A 19 1.61 17.58 6.62
CA SER A 19 0.97 18.84 6.97
C SER A 19 -0.27 19.10 6.12
N ASP A 20 -1.40 19.29 6.79
CA ASP A 20 -2.69 19.69 6.20
C ASP A 20 -3.14 18.81 5.00
N ILE A 21 -3.06 17.50 5.15
CA ILE A 21 -3.45 16.56 4.11
C ILE A 21 -4.97 16.37 4.11
N SER A 22 -5.61 16.68 2.99
CA SER A 22 -7.05 16.51 2.80
C SER A 22 -7.35 15.90 1.44
N PHE A 23 -8.03 14.76 1.39
CA PHE A 23 -8.55 14.12 0.18
C PHE A 23 -9.57 13.03 0.51
N ASP A 24 -10.36 12.67 -0.50
CA ASP A 24 -11.30 11.55 -0.45
C ASP A 24 -10.75 10.33 -1.19
N VAL A 25 -11.15 9.14 -0.74
CA VAL A 25 -10.88 7.86 -1.40
C VAL A 25 -12.22 7.15 -1.59
N PHE A 26 -12.55 6.85 -2.84
CA PHE A 26 -13.79 6.19 -3.22
C PHE A 26 -13.58 4.69 -3.44
N GLU A 27 -14.68 3.94 -3.41
CA GLU A 27 -14.66 2.50 -3.69
C GLU A 27 -14.20 2.23 -5.13
N GLY A 28 -13.29 1.27 -5.29
CA GLY A 28 -12.71 0.94 -6.59
C GLY A 28 -11.60 1.88 -7.09
N ASP A 29 -11.26 2.94 -6.33
CA ASP A 29 -10.14 3.81 -6.69
C ASP A 29 -8.82 3.03 -6.77
N ARG A 30 -8.00 3.39 -7.75
CA ARG A 30 -6.59 3.00 -7.86
C ARG A 30 -5.74 4.25 -7.75
N ILE A 31 -5.33 4.57 -6.54
CA ILE A 31 -4.60 5.81 -6.24
C ILE A 31 -3.10 5.54 -6.21
N GLY A 32 -2.34 6.25 -7.04
CA GLY A 32 -0.90 6.35 -6.97
C GLY A 32 -0.48 7.50 -6.08
N ILE A 33 0.27 7.19 -5.01
CA ILE A 33 0.91 8.20 -4.17
C ILE A 33 2.35 8.30 -4.62
N VAL A 34 2.70 9.41 -5.25
CA VAL A 34 4.03 9.65 -5.82
C VAL A 34 4.70 10.84 -5.16
N GLY A 35 6.01 10.90 -5.21
CA GLY A 35 6.81 11.97 -4.62
C GLY A 35 8.23 11.49 -4.33
N PRO A 36 9.18 12.41 -4.07
CA PRO A 36 10.57 12.07 -3.78
C PRO A 36 10.68 11.21 -2.50
N SER A 37 11.87 10.71 -2.22
CA SER A 37 12.16 10.02 -0.96
C SER A 37 11.86 10.99 0.20
N GLY A 38 11.51 10.51 1.37
CA GLY A 38 11.19 11.39 2.50
C GLY A 38 9.92 12.25 2.40
N SER A 39 9.22 12.31 1.27
CA SER A 39 8.03 13.15 1.09
C SER A 39 6.81 12.81 1.96
N GLY A 40 6.86 11.71 2.74
CA GLY A 40 5.79 11.32 3.66
C GLY A 40 4.86 10.20 3.16
N LYS A 41 5.12 9.57 2.00
CA LYS A 41 4.27 8.50 1.43
C LYS A 41 4.00 7.36 2.39
N THR A 42 5.05 6.77 2.95
CA THR A 42 4.95 5.70 3.96
C THR A 42 4.21 6.16 5.22
N SER A 43 4.46 7.38 5.67
CA SER A 43 3.78 7.98 6.82
C SER A 43 2.28 8.11 6.57
N LEU A 44 1.89 8.55 5.37
CA LEU A 44 0.49 8.63 4.97
C LEU A 44 -0.18 7.24 4.98
N LEU A 45 0.45 6.23 4.40
CA LEU A 45 -0.10 4.86 4.42
C LEU A 45 -0.24 4.32 5.86
N ARG A 46 0.71 4.62 6.75
CA ARG A 46 0.65 4.22 8.17
C ARG A 46 -0.46 4.91 8.95
N LEU A 47 -0.80 6.15 8.62
CA LEU A 47 -1.95 6.83 9.20
C LEU A 47 -3.27 6.16 8.81
N LEU A 48 -3.42 5.76 7.54
CA LEU A 48 -4.65 5.19 7.01
C LEU A 48 -5.05 3.87 7.68
N ASN A 49 -4.08 3.07 8.19
CA ASN A 49 -4.37 1.84 8.92
C ASN A 49 -4.08 1.92 10.43
N ARG A 50 -3.89 3.13 10.95
CA ARG A 50 -3.59 3.40 12.37
C ARG A 50 -2.34 2.69 12.90
N LEU A 51 -1.29 2.55 12.07
CA LEU A 51 0.07 2.28 12.58
C LEU A 51 0.72 3.55 13.14
N SER A 52 0.24 4.71 12.74
CA SER A 52 0.51 6.01 13.34
C SER A 52 -0.80 6.73 13.58
N GLU A 53 -0.84 7.64 14.54
CA GLU A 53 -2.01 8.49 14.82
C GLU A 53 -1.71 9.91 14.35
N PRO A 54 -2.67 10.62 13.75
CA PRO A 54 -2.49 12.01 13.36
C PRO A 54 -2.33 12.90 14.58
N THR A 55 -1.48 13.93 14.49
CA THR A 55 -1.34 14.95 15.54
C THR A 55 -2.42 16.03 15.43
N GLN A 56 -2.96 16.23 14.21
CA GLN A 56 -4.08 17.15 13.94
C GLN A 56 -4.94 16.56 12.81
N GLY A 57 -6.17 17.03 12.73
CA GLY A 57 -7.14 16.59 11.74
C GLY A 57 -7.78 15.26 12.07
N GLN A 58 -8.56 14.72 11.13
CA GLN A 58 -9.31 13.49 11.32
C GLN A 58 -9.29 12.63 10.05
N ILE A 59 -9.34 11.32 10.25
CA ILE A 59 -9.47 10.33 9.17
C ILE A 59 -10.74 9.52 9.39
N PHE A 60 -11.53 9.38 8.32
CA PHE A 60 -12.79 8.65 8.36
C PHE A 60 -12.73 7.42 7.45
N PHE A 61 -13.29 6.32 7.93
CA PHE A 61 -13.55 5.12 7.16
C PHE A 61 -15.03 4.76 7.29
N GLU A 62 -15.76 4.66 6.16
CA GLU A 62 -17.21 4.42 6.14
C GLU A 62 -17.98 5.41 7.07
N ALA A 63 -17.70 6.70 6.93
CA ALA A 63 -18.28 7.79 7.70
C ALA A 63 -18.02 7.77 9.23
N ARG A 64 -17.15 6.86 9.72
CA ARG A 64 -16.74 6.81 11.13
C ARG A 64 -15.29 7.24 11.26
N ALA A 65 -14.98 8.08 12.27
CA ALA A 65 -13.59 8.40 12.59
C ALA A 65 -12.83 7.10 12.94
N ILE A 66 -11.65 6.91 12.32
CA ILE A 66 -10.90 5.65 12.48
C ILE A 66 -10.48 5.38 13.92
N GLN A 67 -10.34 6.41 14.75
CA GLN A 67 -10.06 6.30 16.19
C GLN A 67 -11.20 5.62 16.96
N GLN A 68 -12.43 5.71 16.46
CA GLN A 68 -13.62 5.08 17.06
C GLN A 68 -13.81 3.63 16.62
N ILE A 69 -13.05 3.16 15.64
CA ILE A 69 -13.10 1.78 15.15
C ILE A 69 -12.04 0.97 15.92
N PRO A 70 -12.38 -0.19 16.50
CA PRO A 70 -11.37 -1.07 17.10
C PRO A 70 -10.25 -1.36 16.09
N VAL A 71 -9.00 -1.16 16.50
CA VAL A 71 -7.85 -1.19 15.58
C VAL A 71 -7.73 -2.50 14.79
N ILE A 72 -8.06 -3.63 15.41
CA ILE A 72 -8.06 -4.94 14.74
C ILE A 72 -9.11 -4.97 13.63
N GLN A 73 -10.33 -4.47 13.88
CA GLN A 73 -11.39 -4.40 12.88
C GLN A 73 -11.01 -3.48 11.72
N LEU A 74 -10.40 -2.32 12.00
CA LEU A 74 -9.91 -1.43 10.97
C LEU A 74 -8.86 -2.12 10.10
N ARG A 75 -7.83 -2.71 10.69
CA ARG A 75 -6.72 -3.37 9.97
C ARG A 75 -7.14 -4.62 9.21
N GLN A 76 -8.27 -5.21 9.56
CA GLN A 76 -8.89 -6.28 8.78
C GLN A 76 -9.51 -5.76 7.48
N GLN A 77 -9.94 -4.51 7.44
CA GLN A 77 -10.58 -3.89 6.28
C GLN A 77 -9.62 -2.98 5.52
N VAL A 78 -8.64 -2.40 6.20
CA VAL A 78 -7.59 -1.52 5.64
C VAL A 78 -6.25 -2.18 5.92
N THR A 79 -5.76 -2.96 4.97
CA THR A 79 -4.54 -3.77 5.13
C THR A 79 -3.36 -3.11 4.44
N LEU A 80 -2.23 -2.98 5.16
CA LEU A 80 -0.98 -2.44 4.63
C LEU A 80 0.02 -3.57 4.34
N VAL A 81 0.60 -3.55 3.16
CA VAL A 81 1.82 -4.29 2.81
C VAL A 81 2.97 -3.30 2.85
N PRO A 82 3.89 -3.41 3.81
CA PRO A 82 5.05 -2.53 3.89
C PRO A 82 6.12 -2.88 2.84
N GLN A 83 7.03 -1.96 2.61
CA GLN A 83 8.17 -2.13 1.70
C GLN A 83 9.04 -3.33 2.10
N GLU A 84 9.37 -3.46 3.37
CA GLU A 84 10.06 -4.63 3.92
C GLU A 84 9.08 -5.59 4.55
N SER A 85 8.89 -6.72 3.91
CA SER A 85 7.93 -7.74 4.35
C SER A 85 8.61 -8.86 5.12
N LYS A 86 8.05 -9.20 6.29
CA LYS A 86 8.49 -10.30 7.16
C LYS A 86 7.40 -11.36 7.27
N LEU A 87 7.82 -12.63 7.29
CA LEU A 87 6.91 -13.77 7.46
C LEU A 87 6.90 -14.31 8.90
N LEU A 88 7.62 -13.65 9.81
CA LEU A 88 7.64 -13.96 11.25
C LEU A 88 8.09 -15.40 11.58
N GLY A 89 9.01 -15.95 10.81
CA GLY A 89 9.53 -17.32 10.98
C GLY A 89 8.60 -18.43 10.50
N MET A 90 7.46 -18.08 9.93
CA MET A 90 6.47 -19.02 9.38
C MET A 90 6.92 -19.57 8.02
N THR A 91 6.39 -20.72 7.65
CA THR A 91 6.38 -21.19 6.25
C THR A 91 5.44 -20.29 5.42
N VAL A 92 5.59 -20.32 4.11
CA VAL A 92 4.69 -19.57 3.20
C VAL A 92 3.23 -19.99 3.42
N GLN A 93 2.95 -21.28 3.52
CA GLN A 93 1.61 -21.80 3.77
C GLN A 93 1.03 -21.26 5.09
N GLU A 94 1.81 -21.30 6.17
CA GLU A 94 1.40 -20.76 7.46
C GLU A 94 1.16 -19.25 7.37
N ALA A 95 2.06 -18.48 6.73
CA ALA A 95 1.94 -17.04 6.58
C ALA A 95 0.68 -16.63 5.80
N LEU A 96 0.25 -17.43 4.82
CA LEU A 96 -0.96 -17.18 4.05
C LEU A 96 -2.24 -17.57 4.82
N THR A 97 -2.20 -18.64 5.61
CA THR A 97 -3.38 -19.16 6.32
C THR A 97 -3.60 -18.48 7.68
N TYR A 98 -2.52 -18.08 8.37
CA TYR A 98 -2.56 -17.51 9.71
C TYR A 98 -3.58 -16.36 9.91
N PRO A 99 -3.62 -15.32 9.06
CA PRO A 99 -4.59 -14.24 9.24
C PRO A 99 -6.05 -14.68 9.06
N LEU A 100 -6.30 -15.73 8.31
CA LEU A 100 -7.63 -16.29 8.15
C LEU A 100 -8.04 -17.14 9.38
N MET A 101 -7.09 -17.88 9.94
CA MET A 101 -7.28 -18.63 11.18
C MET A 101 -7.60 -17.70 12.36
N LEU A 102 -6.89 -16.58 12.48
CA LEU A 102 -7.15 -15.56 13.51
C LEU A 102 -8.55 -14.95 13.42
N ARG A 103 -9.16 -14.99 12.24
CA ARG A 103 -10.55 -14.53 11.99
C ARG A 103 -11.60 -15.61 12.26
N GLY A 104 -11.19 -16.81 12.68
CA GLY A 104 -12.08 -17.94 12.90
C GLY A 104 -12.72 -18.49 11.62
N ILE A 105 -12.10 -18.26 10.45
CA ILE A 105 -12.61 -18.77 9.17
C ILE A 105 -12.50 -20.31 9.15
N PRO A 106 -13.55 -21.04 8.71
CA PRO A 106 -13.52 -22.48 8.64
C PRO A 106 -12.37 -23.01 7.75
N ARG A 107 -11.75 -24.12 8.13
CA ARG A 107 -10.61 -24.72 7.41
C ARG A 107 -10.90 -24.98 5.93
N SER A 108 -12.09 -25.45 5.60
CA SER A 108 -12.49 -25.69 4.19
C SER A 108 -12.47 -24.39 3.37
N THR A 109 -12.97 -23.28 3.95
CA THR A 109 -12.96 -21.96 3.31
C THR A 109 -11.53 -21.42 3.18
N ILE A 110 -10.67 -21.66 4.19
CA ILE A 110 -9.24 -21.28 4.13
C ILE A 110 -8.56 -22.03 2.97
N GLN A 111 -8.76 -23.35 2.86
CA GLN A 111 -8.17 -24.13 1.79
C GLN A 111 -8.62 -23.67 0.41
N GLN A 112 -9.91 -23.40 0.23
CA GLN A 112 -10.44 -22.89 -1.04
C GLN A 112 -9.81 -21.54 -1.39
N ARG A 113 -9.83 -20.57 -0.47
CA ARG A 113 -9.22 -19.26 -0.71
C ARG A 113 -7.73 -19.35 -1.01
N LEU A 114 -7.01 -20.19 -0.28
CA LEU A 114 -5.59 -20.39 -0.52
C LEU A 114 -5.35 -20.92 -1.93
N SER A 115 -6.11 -21.94 -2.37
CA SER A 115 -6.03 -22.50 -3.73
C SER A 115 -6.28 -21.43 -4.79
N ASP A 116 -7.38 -20.66 -4.64
CA ASP A 116 -7.77 -19.60 -5.58
C ASP A 116 -6.68 -18.53 -5.73
N TRP A 117 -6.07 -18.10 -4.59
CA TRP A 117 -5.02 -17.09 -4.62
C TRP A 117 -3.67 -17.62 -5.08
N ILE A 118 -3.32 -18.88 -4.80
CA ILE A 118 -2.12 -19.53 -5.35
C ILE A 118 -2.20 -19.56 -6.88
N GLU A 119 -3.33 -19.95 -7.44
CA GLU A 119 -3.56 -19.98 -8.88
C GLU A 119 -3.53 -18.57 -9.48
N ARG A 120 -4.30 -17.64 -8.92
CA ARG A 120 -4.43 -16.26 -9.42
C ARG A 120 -3.11 -15.50 -9.41
N LEU A 121 -2.29 -15.69 -8.38
CA LEU A 121 -0.97 -15.09 -8.24
C LEU A 121 0.14 -15.93 -8.86
N ARG A 122 -0.18 -17.10 -9.41
CA ARG A 122 0.82 -18.05 -9.94
C ARG A 122 1.94 -18.34 -8.94
N LEU A 123 1.55 -18.56 -7.68
CA LEU A 123 2.51 -18.80 -6.61
C LEU A 123 3.03 -20.25 -6.75
N PRO A 124 4.35 -20.46 -6.86
CA PRO A 124 4.90 -21.81 -7.01
C PRO A 124 4.59 -22.68 -5.80
N LEU A 125 4.07 -23.89 -6.03
CA LEU A 125 3.68 -24.81 -4.96
C LEU A 125 4.87 -25.25 -4.09
N ASP A 126 6.06 -25.34 -4.67
CA ASP A 126 7.29 -25.67 -3.96
C ASP A 126 7.75 -24.58 -2.97
N TRP A 127 7.12 -23.38 -3.01
CA TRP A 127 7.40 -22.34 -2.00
C TRP A 127 6.62 -22.55 -0.72
N LEU A 128 5.51 -23.27 -0.74
CA LEU A 128 4.58 -23.37 0.39
C LEU A 128 5.25 -23.84 1.69
N GLU A 129 6.19 -24.79 1.58
CA GLU A 129 6.94 -25.34 2.71
C GLU A 129 8.21 -24.53 3.06
N ARG A 130 8.56 -23.51 2.26
CA ARG A 130 9.74 -22.68 2.51
C ARG A 130 9.47 -21.69 3.65
N THR A 131 10.50 -21.48 4.46
CA THR A 131 10.53 -20.43 5.48
C THR A 131 11.06 -19.12 4.91
N GLU A 132 10.92 -18.03 5.67
CA GLU A 132 11.43 -16.71 5.29
C GLU A 132 12.90 -16.71 4.87
N ALA A 133 13.74 -17.47 5.56
CA ALA A 133 15.18 -17.56 5.27
C ALA A 133 15.51 -18.22 3.92
N GLN A 134 14.59 -19.02 3.37
CA GLN A 134 14.73 -19.72 2.11
C GLN A 134 14.18 -18.96 0.91
N LEU A 135 13.67 -17.75 1.14
CA LEU A 135 13.08 -16.90 0.12
C LEU A 135 13.97 -15.70 -0.18
N SER A 136 14.06 -15.32 -1.46
CA SER A 136 14.66 -14.03 -1.84
C SER A 136 13.77 -12.85 -1.38
N SER A 137 14.30 -11.62 -1.40
CA SER A 137 13.53 -10.41 -1.07
C SER A 137 12.26 -10.28 -1.91
N GLY A 138 12.36 -10.48 -3.22
CA GLY A 138 11.20 -10.44 -4.13
C GLY A 138 10.20 -11.58 -3.87
N GLN A 139 10.67 -12.77 -3.51
CA GLN A 139 9.79 -13.87 -3.13
C GLN A 139 9.04 -13.57 -1.83
N ARG A 140 9.73 -13.01 -0.80
CA ARG A 140 9.08 -12.58 0.44
C ARG A 140 8.04 -11.50 0.19
N GLN A 141 8.37 -10.51 -0.65
CA GLN A 141 7.42 -9.45 -1.03
C GLN A 141 6.18 -10.03 -1.72
N TRP A 142 6.37 -10.97 -2.65
CA TRP A 142 5.27 -11.65 -3.32
C TRP A 142 4.34 -12.39 -2.36
N VAL A 143 4.92 -13.13 -1.41
CA VAL A 143 4.17 -13.85 -0.36
C VAL A 143 3.44 -12.88 0.57
N ALA A 144 4.04 -11.75 0.92
CA ALA A 144 3.40 -10.74 1.76
C ALA A 144 2.20 -10.08 1.07
N ILE A 145 2.30 -9.81 -0.24
CA ILE A 145 1.18 -9.33 -1.04
C ILE A 145 0.09 -10.41 -1.11
N ALA A 146 0.45 -11.66 -1.38
CA ALA A 146 -0.49 -12.78 -1.37
C ALA A 146 -1.21 -12.89 -0.01
N ARG A 147 -0.48 -12.79 1.12
CA ARG A 147 -1.04 -12.78 2.47
C ARG A 147 -2.04 -11.65 2.69
N ALA A 148 -1.80 -10.47 2.14
CA ALA A 148 -2.74 -9.37 2.23
C ALA A 148 -3.99 -9.60 1.35
N LEU A 149 -3.82 -10.22 0.18
CA LEU A 149 -4.92 -10.48 -0.75
C LEU A 149 -5.85 -11.62 -0.29
N VAL A 150 -5.33 -12.70 0.34
CA VAL A 150 -6.18 -13.78 0.90
C VAL A 150 -7.14 -13.27 1.98
N ILE A 151 -6.80 -12.15 2.63
CA ILE A 151 -7.64 -11.48 3.62
C ILE A 151 -8.88 -10.83 2.95
N GLN A 152 -8.77 -10.43 1.68
CA GLN A 152 -9.78 -9.68 0.94
C GLN A 152 -10.20 -8.38 1.66
N PRO A 153 -9.26 -7.45 1.90
CA PRO A 153 -9.56 -6.18 2.55
C PRO A 153 -10.38 -5.29 1.62
N LYS A 154 -11.15 -4.35 2.18
CA LYS A 154 -11.83 -3.30 1.39
C LYS A 154 -10.83 -2.30 0.81
N VAL A 155 -9.78 -1.98 1.57
CA VAL A 155 -8.71 -1.07 1.16
C VAL A 155 -7.37 -1.76 1.31
N LEU A 156 -6.63 -1.86 0.22
CA LEU A 156 -5.27 -2.38 0.20
C LEU A 156 -4.28 -1.22 0.04
N LEU A 157 -3.41 -1.09 1.01
CA LEU A 157 -2.33 -0.11 1.03
C LEU A 157 -1.02 -0.83 0.69
N LEU A 158 -0.31 -0.32 -0.31
CA LEU A 158 0.92 -0.92 -0.81
C LEU A 158 2.05 0.11 -0.75
N ASP A 159 3.09 -0.20 0.00
CA ASP A 159 4.28 0.64 0.10
C ASP A 159 5.39 0.04 -0.78
N GLU A 160 5.63 0.64 -1.93
CA GLU A 160 6.61 0.21 -2.94
C GLU A 160 6.56 -1.29 -3.30
N PRO A 161 5.39 -1.84 -3.65
CA PRO A 161 5.20 -3.29 -3.75
C PRO A 161 6.01 -3.97 -4.85
N THR A 162 6.50 -3.22 -5.82
CA THR A 162 7.22 -3.73 -6.99
C THR A 162 8.74 -3.56 -6.91
N SER A 163 9.26 -2.85 -5.90
CA SER A 163 10.69 -2.53 -5.79
C SER A 163 11.63 -3.75 -5.78
N ALA A 164 11.17 -4.88 -5.25
CA ALA A 164 11.93 -6.13 -5.18
C ALA A 164 11.47 -7.19 -6.20
N LEU A 165 10.48 -6.87 -7.04
CA LEU A 165 9.92 -7.81 -8.02
C LEU A 165 10.60 -7.67 -9.38
N ASP A 166 10.72 -8.78 -10.11
CA ASP A 166 11.03 -8.75 -11.53
C ASP A 166 9.86 -8.15 -12.34
N VAL A 167 10.17 -7.67 -13.55
CA VAL A 167 9.21 -6.99 -14.43
C VAL A 167 7.96 -7.84 -14.71
N GLY A 168 8.15 -9.16 -14.90
CA GLY A 168 7.03 -10.07 -15.19
C GLY A 168 6.06 -10.20 -14.03
N ARG A 169 6.59 -10.37 -12.80
CA ARG A 169 5.76 -10.42 -11.58
C ARG A 169 5.13 -9.08 -11.27
N GLY A 170 5.87 -7.99 -11.42
CA GLY A 170 5.33 -6.64 -11.24
C GLY A 170 4.13 -6.38 -12.16
N SER A 171 4.26 -6.66 -13.45
CA SER A 171 3.18 -6.50 -14.43
C SER A 171 1.98 -7.41 -14.12
N HIS A 172 2.23 -8.66 -13.71
CA HIS A 172 1.16 -9.58 -13.32
C HIS A 172 0.41 -9.08 -12.08
N LEU A 173 1.14 -8.60 -11.06
CA LEU A 173 0.54 -7.99 -9.87
C LEU A 173 -0.40 -6.85 -10.24
N LEU A 174 0.09 -5.87 -11.01
CA LEU A 174 -0.71 -4.71 -11.41
C LEU A 174 -1.98 -5.10 -12.15
N LYS A 175 -1.91 -6.14 -13.01
CA LYS A 175 -3.09 -6.68 -13.70
C LYS A 175 -4.10 -7.26 -12.71
N VAL A 176 -3.68 -8.13 -11.78
CA VAL A 176 -4.55 -8.72 -10.76
C VAL A 176 -5.19 -7.64 -9.89
N LEU A 177 -4.42 -6.66 -9.46
CA LEU A 177 -4.91 -5.53 -8.66
C LEU A 177 -5.92 -4.67 -9.42
N ALA A 178 -5.67 -4.41 -10.70
CA ALA A 178 -6.59 -3.65 -11.55
C ALA A 178 -7.94 -4.36 -11.71
N GLU A 179 -7.94 -5.68 -11.92
CA GLU A 179 -9.16 -6.50 -12.00
C GLU A 179 -9.98 -6.44 -10.70
N LEU A 180 -9.31 -6.51 -9.53
CA LEU A 180 -9.97 -6.43 -8.22
C LEU A 180 -10.64 -5.07 -7.99
N ALA A 181 -9.97 -3.99 -8.38
CA ALA A 181 -10.51 -2.65 -8.24
C ALA A 181 -11.67 -2.40 -9.21
N GLN A 182 -11.54 -2.79 -10.48
CA GLN A 182 -12.60 -2.65 -11.48
C GLN A 182 -13.87 -3.43 -11.12
N GLY A 183 -13.71 -4.58 -10.46
CA GLY A 183 -14.84 -5.37 -9.94
C GLY A 183 -15.51 -4.79 -8.69
N GLY A 184 -15.09 -3.62 -8.20
CA GLY A 184 -15.59 -3.04 -6.93
C GLY A 184 -15.23 -3.85 -5.69
N GLN A 185 -14.33 -4.84 -5.82
CA GLN A 185 -13.97 -5.72 -4.71
C GLN A 185 -12.95 -5.11 -3.75
N MET A 186 -12.18 -4.12 -4.24
CA MET A 186 -11.07 -3.55 -3.49
C MET A 186 -10.72 -2.13 -3.96
N THR A 187 -10.39 -1.28 -3.02
CA THR A 187 -9.79 0.04 -3.26
C THR A 187 -8.29 -0.07 -3.01
N ILE A 188 -7.45 0.54 -3.84
CA ILE A 188 -6.00 0.35 -3.76
C ILE A 188 -5.29 1.70 -3.72
N LEU A 189 -4.47 1.89 -2.70
CA LEU A 189 -3.53 3.02 -2.63
C LEU A 189 -2.11 2.45 -2.67
N MET A 190 -1.33 2.91 -3.62
CA MET A 190 0.04 2.43 -3.86
C MET A 190 1.02 3.59 -3.81
N ALA A 191 1.90 3.59 -2.82
CA ALA A 191 3.07 4.47 -2.82
C ALA A 191 4.14 3.91 -3.75
N ASN A 192 4.64 4.76 -4.64
CA ASN A 192 5.68 4.37 -5.58
C ASN A 192 6.53 5.58 -5.97
N HIS A 193 7.83 5.36 -6.18
CA HIS A 193 8.72 6.35 -6.78
C HIS A 193 8.89 6.15 -8.30
N GLN A 194 8.44 5.02 -8.86
CA GLN A 194 8.46 4.73 -10.28
C GLN A 194 7.18 5.22 -10.95
N LEU A 195 7.25 6.37 -11.63
CA LEU A 195 6.09 6.99 -12.27
C LEU A 195 5.48 6.14 -13.37
N GLU A 196 6.29 5.36 -14.08
CA GLU A 196 5.82 4.48 -15.17
C GLU A 196 4.80 3.45 -14.66
N LEU A 197 5.01 2.93 -13.46
CA LEU A 197 4.07 2.00 -12.84
C LEU A 197 2.79 2.71 -12.38
N ALA A 198 2.92 3.92 -11.83
CA ALA A 198 1.77 4.73 -11.46
C ALA A 198 0.94 5.09 -12.70
N GLU A 199 1.56 5.53 -13.79
CA GLU A 199 0.91 5.86 -15.07
C GLU A 199 0.12 4.67 -15.65
N GLN A 200 0.68 3.45 -15.58
CA GLN A 200 0.03 2.25 -16.10
C GLN A 200 -1.12 1.76 -15.23
N PHE A 201 -1.04 1.97 -13.91
CA PHE A 201 -1.94 1.36 -12.96
C PHE A 201 -3.04 2.28 -12.45
N CYS A 202 -2.71 3.54 -12.15
CA CYS A 202 -3.57 4.41 -11.36
C CYS A 202 -4.72 5.02 -12.17
N THR A 203 -5.85 5.25 -11.51
CA THR A 203 -6.95 6.10 -12.02
C THR A 203 -6.81 7.55 -11.53
N ARG A 204 -6.07 7.74 -10.42
CA ARG A 204 -5.85 9.04 -9.77
C ARG A 204 -4.47 9.10 -9.15
N VAL A 205 -3.86 10.25 -9.14
CA VAL A 205 -2.51 10.49 -8.65
C VAL A 205 -2.51 11.56 -7.58
N LEU A 206 -1.89 11.24 -6.45
CA LEU A 206 -1.57 12.15 -5.37
C LEU A 206 -0.05 12.43 -5.40
N TYR A 207 0.35 13.68 -5.58
CA TYR A 207 1.76 14.06 -5.50
C TYR A 207 2.07 14.70 -4.16
N LEU A 208 2.90 14.03 -3.39
CA LEU A 208 3.41 14.48 -2.09
C LEU A 208 4.79 15.10 -2.26
N HIS A 209 4.98 16.28 -1.68
CA HIS A 209 6.27 16.97 -1.62
C HIS A 209 6.40 17.68 -0.27
N ASN A 210 7.51 17.45 0.43
CA ASN A 210 7.79 18.03 1.77
C ASN A 210 6.62 17.88 2.74
N GLY A 211 6.02 16.69 2.80
CA GLY A 211 4.91 16.40 3.70
C GLY A 211 3.56 17.03 3.32
N THR A 212 3.45 17.71 2.18
CA THR A 212 2.22 18.34 1.71
C THR A 212 1.68 17.67 0.45
N LEU A 213 0.36 17.66 0.29
CA LEU A 213 -0.31 17.21 -0.93
C LEU A 213 -0.37 18.38 -1.92
N THR A 214 0.51 18.38 -2.91
CA THR A 214 0.63 19.49 -3.87
C THR A 214 -0.16 19.25 -5.16
N GLN A 215 -0.56 18.01 -5.43
CA GLN A 215 -1.40 17.67 -6.58
C GLN A 215 -2.30 16.48 -6.24
N ASP A 216 -3.56 16.56 -6.68
CA ASP A 216 -4.58 15.52 -6.62
C ASP A 216 -5.37 15.56 -7.92
N THR A 217 -5.08 14.66 -8.86
CA THR A 217 -5.63 14.70 -10.20
C THR A 217 -5.96 13.31 -10.76
N PRO A 218 -7.00 13.20 -11.60
CA PRO A 218 -7.19 11.98 -12.39
C PRO A 218 -5.94 11.66 -13.23
N ALA A 219 -5.57 10.39 -13.32
CA ALA A 219 -4.40 9.96 -14.09
C ALA A 219 -4.47 10.37 -15.57
N SER A 220 -5.69 10.40 -16.13
CA SER A 220 -5.93 10.86 -17.50
C SER A 220 -5.70 12.37 -17.75
N GLN A 221 -5.65 13.17 -16.68
CA GLN A 221 -5.40 14.61 -16.71
C GLN A 221 -4.01 14.98 -16.18
N THR A 222 -3.25 13.98 -15.72
CA THR A 222 -1.92 14.18 -15.16
C THR A 222 -0.91 14.41 -16.29
N ASN A 223 -0.13 15.49 -16.19
CA ASN A 223 1.00 15.74 -17.08
C ASN A 223 2.22 14.94 -16.57
N TRP A 224 2.33 13.69 -17.00
CA TRP A 224 3.37 12.75 -16.58
C TRP A 224 4.80 13.22 -16.87
N PRO A 225 5.11 13.80 -18.06
CA PRO A 225 6.42 14.39 -18.31
C PRO A 225 6.81 15.47 -17.32
N MET A 226 5.90 16.42 -17.04
CA MET A 226 6.16 17.49 -16.07
C MET A 226 6.29 16.95 -14.64
N LEU A 227 5.51 15.93 -14.27
CA LEU A 227 5.62 15.29 -12.96
C LEU A 227 6.97 14.57 -12.80
N ARG A 228 7.47 13.94 -13.87
CA ARG A 228 8.81 13.33 -13.89
C ARG A 228 9.92 14.37 -13.70
N GLU A 229 9.84 15.49 -14.41
CA GLU A 229 10.81 16.58 -14.24
C GLU A 229 10.84 17.10 -12.80
N ARG A 230 9.67 17.31 -12.19
CA ARG A 230 9.56 17.74 -10.78
C ARG A 230 10.19 16.73 -9.81
N LEU A 231 9.99 15.43 -10.03
CA LEU A 231 10.59 14.39 -9.19
C LEU A 231 12.11 14.41 -9.31
N VAL A 232 12.65 14.44 -10.53
CA VAL A 232 14.11 14.48 -10.75
C VAL A 232 14.72 15.74 -10.13
N GLN A 233 14.06 16.89 -10.24
CA GLN A 233 14.53 18.14 -9.62
C GLN A 233 14.52 18.06 -8.09
N ALA A 234 13.44 17.49 -7.50
CA ALA A 234 13.35 17.35 -6.06
C ALA A 234 14.42 16.39 -5.51
N GLU A 235 14.64 15.25 -6.16
CA GLU A 235 15.69 14.29 -5.77
C GLU A 235 17.11 14.89 -5.91
N ALA A 236 17.33 15.71 -6.93
CA ALA A 236 18.61 16.41 -7.11
C ALA A 236 18.86 17.46 -6.01
N GLN A 237 17.82 18.15 -5.56
CA GLN A 237 17.92 19.11 -4.46
C GLN A 237 18.21 18.41 -3.12
N GLU A 238 17.50 17.33 -2.81
CA GLU A 238 17.77 16.52 -1.61
C GLU A 238 19.21 15.97 -1.60
N ALA A 239 19.71 15.49 -2.74
CA ALA A 239 21.08 15.01 -2.83
C ALA A 239 22.13 16.09 -2.56
N GLN A 240 21.85 17.36 -2.85
CA GLN A 240 22.73 18.50 -2.55
C GLN A 240 22.71 18.90 -1.07
N GLU A 241 21.63 18.67 -0.35
CA GLU A 241 21.54 18.97 1.09
C GLU A 241 22.33 17.99 1.97
N TRP A 242 22.72 16.84 1.42
CA TRP A 242 23.51 15.81 2.12
C TRP A 242 25.03 15.94 1.89
N LEU A 243 25.48 16.89 1.06
CA LEU A 243 26.90 17.19 0.76
C LEU A 243 27.40 18.42 1.52
#